data_8603aab23f6a6d2618bc26a1d900bb8f
#
_entry.id   8603aab23f6a6d2618bc26a1d900bb8f
#
_cell.length_a   1.000
_cell.length_b   1.000
_cell.length_c   1.000
_cell.angle_alpha   90.00
_cell.angle_beta   90.00
_cell.angle_gamma   90.00
#
_symmetry.space_group_name_H-M   'P 1'
#
loop_
_entity.id
_entity.type
_entity.pdbx_description
1 polymer ?
#
loop_
_entity_poly.entity_id
_entity_poly.type
_entity_poly.pdbx_seq_one_letter_code
_entity_poly.pdbx_strand_id
1 'polypeptide(L)'
;MAQYLLSVYQPDGPAPAPDFLEPIMRDVEALNRDMKAADAWVFGAGLHPTETATVVRQQGAEVLITDGPFAEAKEHVGGFTVIEAADLDAALGWAEKLARATTLPIEVRPIQH
;
A
#
# COMPACT_ATOMS: atom_id res chain seq x y z
N MET A 1 21.44 4.58 -2.51
CA MET A 1 20.19 3.85 -2.84
C MET A 1 19.00 4.77 -2.64
N ALA A 2 18.00 4.60 -3.47
CA ALA A 2 16.79 5.39 -3.37
C ALA A 2 15.69 4.61 -2.65
N GLN A 3 14.74 5.33 -2.08
CA GLN A 3 13.56 4.72 -1.47
C GLN A 3 12.35 4.93 -2.35
N TYR A 4 11.47 3.93 -2.35
CA TYR A 4 10.25 3.92 -3.16
C TYR A 4 9.07 3.51 -2.30
N LEU A 5 7.93 4.16 -2.57
CA LEU A 5 6.64 3.78 -1.97
C LEU A 5 5.89 2.89 -2.96
N LEU A 6 5.56 1.69 -2.51
CA LEU A 6 4.72 0.76 -3.25
C LEU A 6 3.34 0.79 -2.63
N SER A 7 2.37 1.37 -3.32
CA SER A 7 1.00 1.49 -2.84
C SER A 7 0.12 0.44 -3.47
N VAL A 8 -0.61 -0.31 -2.65
CA VAL A 8 -1.54 -1.35 -3.11
C VAL A 8 -2.92 -0.73 -3.22
N TYR A 9 -3.51 -0.76 -4.41
CA TYR A 9 -4.84 -0.21 -4.66
C TYR A 9 -5.89 -1.31 -4.61
N GLN A 10 -6.85 -1.14 -3.72
CA GLN A 10 -7.96 -2.07 -3.53
C GLN A 10 -9.24 -1.50 -4.11
N PRO A 11 -10.11 -2.33 -4.70
CA PRO A 11 -11.44 -1.88 -5.08
C PRO A 11 -12.27 -1.55 -3.84
N ASP A 12 -13.16 -0.58 -3.98
CA ASP A 12 -14.12 -0.26 -2.94
C ASP A 12 -15.14 -1.41 -2.81
N GLY A 13 -15.64 -1.62 -1.60
CA GLY A 13 -16.63 -2.65 -1.35
C GLY A 13 -16.23 -3.60 -0.21
N PRO A 14 -17.02 -4.67 0.00
CA PRO A 14 -16.76 -5.60 1.10
C PRO A 14 -15.45 -6.35 0.90
N ALA A 15 -14.83 -6.74 2.02
CA ALA A 15 -13.62 -7.54 2.00
C ALA A 15 -13.89 -8.89 1.34
N PRO A 16 -12.91 -9.43 0.57
CA PRO A 16 -13.03 -10.79 0.05
C PRO A 16 -13.17 -11.83 1.14
N ALA A 17 -13.69 -12.99 0.77
CA ALA A 17 -13.83 -14.10 1.72
C ALA A 17 -12.48 -14.53 2.30
N PRO A 18 -12.44 -15.01 3.56
CA PRO A 18 -11.20 -15.47 4.18
C PRO A 18 -10.45 -16.54 3.36
N ASP A 19 -11.18 -17.44 2.70
CA ASP A 19 -10.56 -18.47 1.87
C ASP A 19 -9.79 -17.88 0.68
N PHE A 20 -10.25 -16.76 0.16
CA PHE A 20 -9.56 -16.05 -0.92
C PHE A 20 -8.36 -15.28 -0.39
N LEU A 21 -8.48 -14.64 0.77
CA LEU A 21 -7.44 -13.80 1.36
C LEU A 21 -6.28 -14.60 1.94
N GLU A 22 -6.52 -15.76 2.51
CA GLU A 22 -5.51 -16.51 3.24
C GLU A 22 -4.28 -16.86 2.38
N PRO A 23 -4.41 -17.40 1.15
CA PRO A 23 -3.25 -17.64 0.30
C PRO A 23 -2.52 -16.35 -0.06
N ILE A 24 -3.25 -15.26 -0.29
CA ILE A 24 -2.68 -13.96 -0.62
C ILE A 24 -1.83 -13.46 0.54
N MET A 25 -2.34 -13.52 1.75
CA MET A 25 -1.62 -13.09 2.95
C MET A 25 -0.34 -13.90 3.15
N ARG A 26 -0.37 -15.20 2.90
CA ARG A 26 0.83 -16.05 2.97
C ARG A 26 1.86 -15.65 1.92
N ASP A 27 1.42 -15.36 0.70
CA ASP A 27 2.33 -14.93 -0.37
C ASP A 27 2.95 -13.57 -0.07
N VAL A 28 2.17 -12.64 0.49
CA VAL A 28 2.69 -11.33 0.89
C VAL A 28 3.70 -11.49 2.03
N GLU A 29 3.43 -12.32 3.02
CA GLU A 29 4.38 -12.57 4.11
C GLU A 29 5.69 -13.17 3.59
N ALA A 30 5.60 -14.12 2.66
CA ALA A 30 6.79 -14.71 2.04
C ALA A 30 7.59 -13.65 1.29
N LEU A 31 6.93 -12.79 0.53
CA LEU A 31 7.59 -11.70 -0.18
C LEU A 31 8.24 -10.71 0.79
N ASN A 32 7.58 -10.38 1.90
CA ASN A 32 8.14 -9.51 2.91
C ASN A 32 9.43 -10.10 3.49
N ARG A 33 9.46 -11.41 3.73
CA ARG A 33 10.69 -12.07 4.18
C ARG A 33 11.79 -11.98 3.13
N ASP A 34 11.45 -12.15 1.86
CA ASP A 34 12.43 -12.04 0.76
C ASP A 34 13.00 -10.63 0.67
N MET A 35 12.15 -9.61 0.81
CA MET A 35 12.59 -8.21 0.81
C MET A 35 13.51 -7.91 2.00
N LYS A 36 13.19 -8.45 3.17
CA LYS A 36 14.04 -8.29 4.36
C LYS A 36 15.39 -8.98 4.16
N ALA A 37 15.39 -10.18 3.60
CA ALA A 37 16.64 -10.91 3.33
C ALA A 37 17.51 -10.21 2.30
N ALA A 38 16.92 -9.45 1.39
CA ALA A 38 17.63 -8.69 0.36
C ALA A 38 18.00 -7.26 0.82
N ASP A 39 17.74 -6.91 2.07
CA ASP A 39 17.93 -5.55 2.62
C ASP A 39 17.13 -4.47 1.86
N ALA A 40 16.04 -4.86 1.22
CA ALA A 40 15.16 -3.94 0.51
C ALA A 40 14.02 -3.39 1.38
N TRP A 41 13.64 -4.12 2.41
CA TRP A 41 12.51 -3.75 3.26
C TRP A 41 12.86 -2.59 4.18
N VAL A 42 12.02 -1.56 4.20
CA VAL A 42 12.09 -0.47 5.19
C VAL A 42 10.91 -0.58 6.14
N PHE A 43 9.69 -0.49 5.60
CA PHE A 43 8.46 -0.57 6.39
C PHE A 43 7.29 -0.88 5.48
N GLY A 44 6.28 -1.54 6.01
CA GLY A 44 5.05 -1.79 5.29
C GLY A 44 3.92 -2.12 6.24
N ALA A 45 2.70 -1.84 5.80
CA ALA A 45 1.50 -2.12 6.59
C ALA A 45 0.27 -2.16 5.70
N GLY A 46 -0.71 -2.94 6.13
CA GLY A 46 -2.07 -2.85 5.61
C GLY A 46 -2.83 -1.77 6.35
N LEU A 47 -3.87 -1.24 5.72
CA LEU A 47 -4.74 -0.23 6.32
C LEU A 47 -6.10 -0.85 6.61
N HIS A 48 -6.77 -0.33 7.63
CA HIS A 48 -8.17 -0.65 7.89
C HIS A 48 -9.05 -0.09 6.76
N PRO A 49 -10.31 -0.55 6.63
CA PRO A 49 -11.22 -0.06 5.58
C PRO A 49 -11.41 1.45 5.62
N THR A 50 -11.71 2.04 4.45
CA THR A 50 -11.87 3.50 4.30
C THR A 50 -12.93 4.11 5.21
N GLU A 51 -13.93 3.33 5.62
CA GLU A 51 -14.96 3.80 6.57
C GLU A 51 -14.40 4.13 7.95
N THR A 52 -13.19 3.66 8.27
CA THR A 52 -12.52 4.02 9.52
C THR A 52 -11.71 5.32 9.39
N ALA A 53 -11.61 5.88 8.18
CA ALA A 53 -10.82 7.08 7.94
C ALA A 53 -11.47 8.33 8.52
N THR A 54 -10.64 9.30 8.84
CA THR A 54 -11.08 10.64 9.28
C THR A 54 -10.22 11.64 8.53
N VAL A 55 -10.85 12.67 7.99
CA VAL A 55 -10.16 13.71 7.23
C VAL A 55 -10.11 14.98 8.07
N VAL A 56 -8.93 15.57 8.17
CA VAL A 56 -8.71 16.84 8.84
C VAL A 56 -8.36 17.87 7.77
N ARG A 57 -9.13 18.96 7.70
CA ARG A 57 -8.97 19.98 6.66
C ARG A 57 -8.97 21.36 7.29
N GLN A 58 -7.95 22.16 6.95
CA GLN A 58 -7.95 23.58 7.30
C GLN A 58 -8.83 24.33 6.31
N GLN A 59 -9.74 25.14 6.82
CA GLN A 59 -10.63 25.97 6.02
C GLN A 59 -10.69 27.37 6.64
N GLY A 60 -9.97 28.32 6.03
CA GLY A 60 -9.78 29.63 6.63
C GLY A 60 -8.99 29.51 7.93
N ALA A 61 -9.55 30.07 9.02
CA ALA A 61 -8.95 30.00 10.35
C ALA A 61 -9.38 28.75 11.12
N GLU A 62 -10.26 27.93 10.55
CA GLU A 62 -10.84 26.78 11.23
C GLU A 62 -10.24 25.48 10.70
N VAL A 63 -10.33 24.44 11.53
CA VAL A 63 -9.97 23.08 11.15
C VAL A 63 -11.24 22.24 11.23
N LEU A 64 -11.58 21.59 10.11
CA LEU A 64 -12.73 20.71 10.01
C LEU A 64 -12.29 19.26 10.11
N ILE A 65 -13.01 18.47 10.89
CA ILE A 65 -12.77 17.04 11.03
C ILE A 65 -14.00 16.32 10.50
N THR A 66 -13.82 15.47 9.52
CA THR A 66 -14.92 14.77 8.84
C THR A 66 -14.65 13.28 8.82
N ASP A 67 -15.63 12.48 9.21
CA ASP A 67 -15.54 11.02 9.12
C ASP A 67 -15.60 10.59 7.67
N GLY A 68 -14.84 9.55 7.34
CA GLY A 68 -14.81 8.97 6.03
C GLY A 68 -13.53 9.29 5.24
N PRO A 69 -13.38 8.70 4.06
CA PRO A 69 -12.18 8.91 3.25
C PRO A 69 -12.15 10.31 2.64
N PHE A 70 -10.93 10.75 2.27
CA PHE A 70 -10.71 12.05 1.64
C PHE A 70 -11.58 12.25 0.38
N ALA A 71 -11.67 11.20 -0.41
CA ALA A 71 -12.50 11.19 -1.62
C ALA A 71 -13.16 9.83 -1.76
N GLU A 72 -14.38 9.83 -2.31
CA GLU A 72 -15.02 8.60 -2.73
C GLU A 72 -14.45 8.19 -4.07
N ALA A 73 -13.96 6.96 -4.15
CA ALA A 73 -13.35 6.44 -5.36
C ALA A 73 -13.66 4.95 -5.49
N LYS A 74 -13.56 4.45 -6.73
CA LYS A 74 -13.74 3.02 -6.99
C LYS A 74 -12.59 2.19 -6.44
N GLU A 75 -11.42 2.81 -6.29
CA GLU A 75 -10.22 2.19 -5.75
C GLU A 75 -9.58 3.14 -4.76
N HIS A 76 -8.92 2.56 -3.75
CA HIS A 76 -8.23 3.32 -2.73
C HIS A 76 -7.00 2.53 -2.25
N VAL A 77 -6.08 3.23 -1.60
CA VAL A 77 -4.89 2.58 -1.04
C VAL A 77 -5.31 1.71 0.14
N GLY A 78 -5.07 0.41 0.02
CA GLY A 78 -5.38 -0.55 1.08
C GLY A 78 -4.17 -0.99 1.89
N GLY A 79 -2.97 -0.63 1.42
CA GLY A 79 -1.72 -0.94 2.09
C GLY A 79 -0.55 -0.37 1.34
N PHE A 80 0.61 -0.39 1.94
CA PHE A 80 1.81 0.13 1.30
C PHE A 80 3.06 -0.56 1.84
N THR A 81 4.13 -0.47 1.05
CA THR A 81 5.46 -0.91 1.45
C THR A 81 6.48 0.14 1.02
N VAL A 82 7.38 0.50 1.91
CA VAL A 82 8.53 1.33 1.58
C VAL A 82 9.74 0.43 1.43
N ILE A 83 10.43 0.56 0.30
CA ILE A 83 11.61 -0.25 0.00
C ILE A 83 12.80 0.63 -0.37
N GLU A 84 14.00 0.06 -0.23
CA GLU A 84 15.21 0.61 -0.81
C GLU A 84 15.57 -0.19 -2.05
N ALA A 85 15.93 0.50 -3.13
CA ALA A 85 16.35 -0.12 -4.38
C ALA A 85 17.39 0.74 -5.05
N ALA A 86 18.23 0.12 -5.88
CA ALA A 86 19.29 0.84 -6.58
C ALA A 86 18.73 1.85 -7.58
N ASP A 87 17.63 1.50 -8.23
CA ASP A 87 16.99 2.31 -9.26
C ASP A 87 15.52 1.89 -9.43
N LEU A 88 14.82 2.57 -10.33
CA LEU A 88 13.42 2.26 -10.61
C LEU A 88 13.21 0.82 -11.11
N ASP A 89 14.10 0.34 -11.96
CA ASP A 89 13.98 -1.03 -12.49
C ASP A 89 14.03 -2.07 -11.38
N ALA A 90 14.91 -1.90 -10.41
CA ALA A 90 14.96 -2.78 -9.25
C ALA A 90 13.68 -2.68 -8.41
N ALA A 91 13.16 -1.48 -8.21
CA ALA A 91 11.90 -1.27 -7.50
C ALA A 91 10.73 -1.91 -8.23
N LEU A 92 10.68 -1.81 -9.56
CA LEU A 92 9.64 -2.44 -10.38
C LEU A 92 9.68 -3.96 -10.28
N GLY A 93 10.86 -4.54 -10.12
CA GLY A 93 11.00 -5.99 -9.88
C GLY A 93 10.28 -6.43 -8.61
N TRP A 94 10.42 -5.68 -7.52
CA TRP A 94 9.71 -5.96 -6.28
C TRP A 94 8.21 -5.69 -6.42
N ALA A 95 7.84 -4.60 -7.10
CA ALA A 95 6.44 -4.26 -7.33
C ALA A 95 5.71 -5.31 -8.15
N GLU A 96 6.37 -5.91 -9.15
CA GLU A 96 5.79 -7.00 -9.93
C GLU A 96 5.46 -8.21 -9.05
N LYS A 97 6.38 -8.58 -8.16
CA LYS A 97 6.13 -9.67 -7.21
C LYS A 97 4.98 -9.35 -6.26
N LEU A 98 4.89 -8.10 -5.81
CA LEU A 98 3.80 -7.66 -4.93
C LEU A 98 2.46 -7.67 -5.67
N ALA A 99 2.43 -7.23 -6.93
CA ALA A 99 1.21 -7.27 -7.74
C ALA A 99 0.73 -8.71 -7.94
N ARG A 100 1.64 -9.64 -8.18
CA ARG A 100 1.27 -11.07 -8.31
C ARG A 100 0.77 -11.64 -7.00
N ALA A 101 1.41 -11.31 -5.88
CA ALA A 101 1.01 -11.83 -4.58
C ALA A 101 -0.36 -11.29 -4.14
N THR A 102 -0.61 -10.00 -4.34
CA THR A 102 -1.87 -9.35 -3.93
C THR A 102 -2.98 -9.50 -4.96
N THR A 103 -2.64 -9.73 -6.23
CA THR A 103 -3.55 -9.69 -7.39
C THR A 103 -4.11 -8.29 -7.68
N LEU A 104 -3.52 -7.27 -7.10
CA LEU A 104 -3.99 -5.89 -7.17
C LEU A 104 -2.96 -4.97 -7.84
N PRO A 105 -3.39 -3.83 -8.39
CA PRO A 105 -2.46 -2.85 -8.95
C PRO A 105 -1.55 -2.27 -7.87
N ILE A 106 -0.29 -2.05 -8.25
CA ILE A 106 0.71 -1.43 -7.39
C ILE A 106 1.22 -0.15 -8.04
N GLU A 107 1.11 0.96 -7.34
CA GLU A 107 1.75 2.19 -7.77
C GLU A 107 3.14 2.28 -7.15
N VAL A 108 4.13 2.59 -7.97
CA VAL A 108 5.52 2.78 -7.52
C VAL A 108 5.87 4.25 -7.62
N ARG A 109 6.26 4.85 -6.51
CA ARG A 109 6.58 6.27 -6.48
C ARG A 109 7.87 6.52 -5.70
N PRO A 110 8.86 7.22 -6.31
CA PRO A 110 10.07 7.59 -5.58
C PRO A 110 9.74 8.50 -4.39
N ILE A 111 10.45 8.29 -3.29
CA ILE A 111 10.31 9.15 -2.12
C ILE A 111 11.32 10.29 -2.22
N GLN A 112 10.87 11.50 -1.94
CA GLN A 112 11.75 12.67 -1.88
C GLN A 112 12.59 12.65 -0.61
N HIS A 113 13.83 13.06 -0.76
CA HIS A 113 14.74 13.22 0.37
C HIS A 113 15.43 14.56 0.35
#